data_1903c2f518b49e7f2800a9e5ced486b7
#
_entry.id   1903c2f518b49e7f2800a9e5ced486b7
#
_cell.length_a   1.000
_cell.length_b   1.000
_cell.length_c   1.000
_cell.angle_alpha   90.00
_cell.angle_beta   90.00
_cell.angle_gamma   90.00
#
_symmetry.space_group_name_H-M   'P 1'
#
loop_
_entity.id
_entity.type
_entity.pdbx_description
1 polymer ?
#
loop_
_entity_poly.entity_id
_entity_poly.type
_entity_poly.pdbx_seq_one_letter_code
_entity_poly.pdbx_strand_id
1 'polypeptide(L)'
;LGNAWEVADSSKVRLRIRFDDLPFHPGSLHYAEELLFPAMAHKNWTDYGEQVTFAPRLEYEMQLLTFCPETSGGLLISLPPDEVHPFLTAYEALGHEAWVIGEVLQGEPRIDVV
;
A
#
# COMPACT_ATOMS: atom_id res chain seq x y z
N LEU A 1 -0.26 -2.01 5.33
CA LEU A 1 0.79 -0.95 5.41
C LEU A 1 1.91 -1.25 6.41
N GLY A 2 1.73 -2.18 7.37
CA GLY A 2 2.78 -2.48 8.36
C GLY A 2 4.14 -2.80 7.73
N ASN A 3 4.19 -3.76 6.78
CA ASN A 3 5.43 -4.11 6.08
C ASN A 3 6.02 -2.93 5.27
N ALA A 4 5.15 -2.10 4.69
CA ALA A 4 5.60 -0.90 3.99
C ALA A 4 6.25 0.12 4.95
N TRP A 5 5.71 0.24 6.15
CA TRP A 5 6.32 1.05 7.21
C TRP A 5 7.71 0.54 7.61
N GLU A 6 7.86 -0.77 7.82
CA GLU A 6 9.16 -1.36 8.14
C GLU A 6 10.22 -1.06 7.06
N VAL A 7 9.81 -1.10 5.78
CA VAL A 7 10.69 -0.71 4.66
C VAL A 7 11.04 0.78 4.73
N ALA A 8 10.05 1.65 4.93
CA ALA A 8 10.26 3.09 5.00
C ALA A 8 11.19 3.48 6.15
N ASP A 9 10.96 2.90 7.33
CA ASP A 9 11.77 3.19 8.52
C ASP A 9 13.20 2.65 8.39
N SER A 10 13.35 1.41 7.95
CA SER A 10 14.69 0.80 7.77
C SER A 10 15.53 1.53 6.73
N SER A 11 14.90 1.98 5.65
CA SER A 11 15.58 2.68 4.54
C SER A 11 15.68 4.20 4.76
N LYS A 12 15.06 4.73 5.82
CA LYS A 12 15.00 6.17 6.12
C LYS A 12 14.46 6.99 4.96
N VAL A 13 13.32 6.53 4.41
CA VAL A 13 12.64 7.15 3.29
C VAL A 13 11.16 7.39 3.60
N ARG A 14 10.53 8.23 2.78
CA ARG A 14 9.08 8.42 2.76
C ARG A 14 8.48 7.66 1.59
N LEU A 15 7.38 6.96 1.82
CA LEU A 15 6.60 6.33 0.77
C LEU A 15 5.34 7.16 0.49
N ARG A 16 5.06 7.46 -0.77
CA ARG A 16 3.78 8.00 -1.21
C ARG A 16 3.05 6.93 -2.00
N ILE A 17 1.88 6.53 -1.51
CA ILE A 17 1.04 5.49 -2.10
C ILE A 17 -0.24 6.15 -2.61
N ARG A 18 -0.60 5.87 -3.88
CA ARG A 18 -1.87 6.31 -4.44
C ARG A 18 -2.92 5.24 -4.19
N PHE A 19 -3.92 5.59 -3.38
CA PHE A 19 -4.98 4.66 -2.98
C PHE A 19 -5.71 4.05 -4.18
N ASP A 20 -6.01 4.87 -5.18
CA ASP A 20 -6.76 4.46 -6.37
C ASP A 20 -5.96 3.53 -7.30
N ASP A 21 -4.64 3.45 -7.14
CA ASP A 21 -3.78 2.55 -7.90
C ASP A 21 -3.54 1.20 -7.19
N LEU A 22 -4.08 1.01 -5.99
CA LEU A 22 -3.97 -0.26 -5.27
C LEU A 22 -4.87 -1.33 -5.93
N PRO A 23 -4.32 -2.51 -6.23
CA PRO A 23 -5.06 -3.57 -6.91
C PRO A 23 -5.97 -4.34 -5.94
N PHE A 24 -7.02 -3.70 -5.46
CA PHE A 24 -8.00 -4.35 -4.60
C PHE A 24 -8.76 -5.45 -5.33
N HIS A 25 -9.00 -6.54 -4.63
CA HIS A 25 -9.87 -7.60 -5.16
C HIS A 25 -11.30 -7.07 -5.40
N PRO A 26 -12.02 -7.58 -6.41
CA PRO A 26 -13.41 -7.22 -6.63
C PRO A 26 -14.25 -7.40 -5.36
N GLY A 27 -15.00 -6.36 -5.00
CA GLY A 27 -15.85 -6.34 -3.81
C GLY A 27 -15.17 -5.87 -2.52
N SER A 28 -13.83 -5.73 -2.47
CA SER A 28 -13.14 -5.29 -1.24
C SER A 28 -13.64 -3.95 -0.73
N LEU A 29 -13.83 -2.97 -1.61
CA LEU A 29 -14.36 -1.66 -1.24
C LEU A 29 -15.79 -1.76 -0.70
N HIS A 30 -16.65 -2.55 -1.34
CA HIS A 30 -18.02 -2.78 -0.87
C HIS A 30 -18.04 -3.40 0.54
N TYR A 31 -17.22 -4.42 0.79
CA TYR A 31 -17.15 -5.02 2.14
C TYR A 31 -16.53 -4.05 3.16
N ALA A 32 -15.62 -3.18 2.73
CA ALA A 32 -15.08 -2.14 3.58
C ALA A 32 -16.16 -1.13 4.00
N GLU A 33 -17.03 -0.67 3.08
CA GLU A 33 -18.18 0.19 3.36
C GLU A 33 -19.16 -0.45 4.36
N GLU A 34 -19.31 -1.76 4.33
CA GLU A 34 -20.08 -2.55 5.29
C GLU A 34 -19.34 -2.81 6.63
N LEU A 35 -18.12 -2.26 6.79
CA LEU A 35 -17.22 -2.46 7.93
C LEU A 35 -16.89 -3.95 8.22
N LEU A 36 -16.85 -4.76 7.19
CA LEU A 36 -16.50 -6.18 7.27
C LEU A 36 -14.98 -6.37 7.09
N PHE A 37 -14.27 -6.39 8.21
CA PHE A 37 -12.82 -6.53 8.27
C PHE A 37 -12.38 -7.70 9.14
N PRO A 38 -11.21 -8.32 8.80
CA PRO A 38 -10.52 -9.17 9.76
C PRO A 38 -10.14 -8.37 11.02
N ALA A 39 -10.28 -8.98 12.19
CA ALA A 39 -9.96 -8.31 13.47
C ALA A 39 -8.55 -7.69 13.50
N MET A 40 -7.58 -8.31 12.80
CA MET A 40 -6.22 -7.81 12.71
C MET A 40 -6.09 -6.50 11.93
N ALA A 41 -7.04 -6.13 11.08
CA ALA A 41 -7.00 -4.83 10.39
C ALA A 41 -7.06 -3.68 11.40
N HIS A 42 -7.96 -3.75 12.38
CA HIS A 42 -8.05 -2.76 13.47
C HIS A 42 -6.79 -2.73 14.33
N LYS A 43 -6.23 -3.90 14.64
CA LYS A 43 -4.99 -3.96 15.40
C LYS A 43 -3.83 -3.32 14.62
N ASN A 44 -3.67 -3.65 13.36
CA ASN A 44 -2.63 -3.08 12.51
C ASN A 44 -2.80 -1.56 12.36
N TRP A 45 -4.04 -1.08 12.21
CA TRP A 45 -4.33 0.34 12.16
C TRP A 45 -3.93 1.05 13.48
N THR A 46 -4.19 0.43 14.63
CA THR A 46 -3.78 0.96 15.95
C THR A 46 -2.27 0.97 16.10
N ASP A 47 -1.59 -0.08 15.66
CA ASP A 47 -0.14 -0.23 15.83
C ASP A 47 0.66 0.69 14.89
N TYR A 48 0.17 0.94 13.68
CA TYR A 48 0.92 1.65 12.62
C TYR A 48 0.27 2.93 12.10
N GLY A 49 -0.96 3.23 12.51
CA GLY A 49 -1.72 4.37 11.96
C GLY A 49 -1.06 5.73 12.19
N GLU A 50 -0.34 5.90 13.29
CA GLU A 50 0.40 7.13 13.58
C GLU A 50 1.55 7.40 12.59
N GLN A 51 2.02 6.36 11.90
CA GLN A 51 3.10 6.42 10.92
C GLN A 51 2.59 6.76 9.52
N VAL A 52 1.27 6.81 9.35
CA VAL A 52 0.61 7.01 8.05
C VAL A 52 -0.18 8.30 8.05
N THR A 53 -0.04 9.08 7.00
CA THR A 53 -0.90 10.24 6.73
C THR A 53 -1.83 9.88 5.59
N PHE A 54 -3.13 10.02 5.82
CA PHE A 54 -4.13 9.78 4.80
C PHE A 54 -4.66 11.09 4.22
N ALA A 55 -4.92 11.10 2.91
CA ALA A 55 -5.61 12.21 2.27
C ALA A 55 -7.02 12.38 2.90
N PRO A 56 -7.51 13.60 3.08
CA PRO A 56 -8.81 13.85 3.73
C PRO A 56 -10.02 13.19 3.07
N ARG A 57 -9.90 12.78 1.80
CA ARG A 57 -10.94 12.07 1.05
C ARG A 57 -11.08 10.59 1.42
N LEU A 58 -10.06 10.04 2.10
CA LEU A 58 -10.05 8.62 2.45
C LEU A 58 -10.74 8.44 3.80
N GLU A 59 -11.98 7.99 3.76
CA GLU A 59 -12.78 7.69 4.94
C GLU A 59 -12.16 6.54 5.75
N TYR A 60 -12.60 6.39 7.00
CA TYR A 60 -12.02 5.43 7.95
C TYR A 60 -11.98 3.99 7.42
N GLU A 61 -13.03 3.53 6.76
CA GLU A 61 -13.10 2.19 6.16
C GLU A 61 -12.08 1.99 5.04
N MET A 62 -11.82 3.03 4.23
CA MET A 62 -10.77 3.01 3.19
C MET A 62 -9.37 2.94 3.82
N GLN A 63 -9.15 3.71 4.90
CA GLN A 63 -7.89 3.65 5.66
C GLN A 63 -7.69 2.26 6.24
N LEU A 64 -8.73 1.69 6.87
CA LEU A 64 -8.67 0.40 7.52
C LEU A 64 -8.41 -0.75 6.52
N LEU A 65 -8.95 -0.64 5.28
CA LEU A 65 -8.71 -1.59 4.21
C LEU A 65 -7.22 -1.74 3.89
N THR A 66 -6.45 -0.65 3.95
CA THR A 66 -5.00 -0.68 3.70
C THR A 66 -4.19 -1.38 4.81
N PHE A 67 -4.82 -1.66 5.95
CA PHE A 67 -4.22 -2.39 7.07
C PHE A 67 -4.70 -3.85 7.18
N CYS A 68 -5.49 -4.34 6.23
CA CYS A 68 -5.88 -5.74 6.20
C CYS A 68 -4.64 -6.65 6.20
N PRO A 69 -4.67 -7.75 6.96
CA PRO A 69 -3.56 -8.69 7.03
C PRO A 69 -3.51 -9.57 5.79
N GLU A 70 -2.54 -9.34 4.92
CA GLU A 70 -2.29 -10.13 3.70
C GLU A 70 -1.03 -10.98 3.90
N THR A 71 -1.19 -12.12 4.57
CA THR A 71 -0.07 -12.99 4.97
C THR A 71 0.71 -13.57 3.78
N SER A 72 0.04 -13.79 2.65
CA SER A 72 0.63 -14.35 1.42
C SER A 72 0.27 -13.48 0.22
N GLY A 73 0.35 -12.18 0.37
CA GLY A 73 0.13 -11.20 -0.68
C GLY A 73 1.27 -11.14 -1.70
N GLY A 74 1.15 -10.21 -2.63
CA GLY A 74 2.20 -9.91 -3.61
C GLY A 74 3.44 -9.26 -3.00
N LEU A 75 4.41 -8.96 -3.86
CA LEU A 75 5.62 -8.26 -3.47
C LEU A 75 5.46 -6.75 -3.63
N LEU A 76 5.94 -6.00 -2.65
CA LEU A 76 6.20 -4.57 -2.78
C LEU A 76 7.65 -4.38 -3.22
N ILE A 77 7.84 -3.81 -4.41
CA ILE A 77 9.15 -3.65 -5.04
C ILE A 77 9.42 -2.17 -5.29
N SER A 78 10.60 -1.69 -4.90
CA SER A 78 11.08 -0.36 -5.24
C SER A 78 12.12 -0.46 -6.35
N LEU A 79 11.95 0.32 -7.41
CA LEU A 79 12.84 0.35 -8.57
C LEU A 79 13.24 1.80 -8.90
N PRO A 80 14.41 2.03 -9.51
CA PRO A 80 14.71 3.30 -10.17
C PRO A 80 13.65 3.62 -11.23
N PRO A 81 13.26 4.89 -11.43
CA PRO A 81 12.18 5.26 -12.36
C PRO A 81 12.38 4.76 -13.79
N ASP A 82 13.62 4.72 -14.27
CA ASP A 82 14.00 4.24 -15.61
C ASP A 82 13.89 2.72 -15.76
N GLU A 83 13.91 1.97 -14.66
CA GLU A 83 13.75 0.50 -14.64
C GLU A 83 12.30 0.05 -14.56
N VAL A 84 11.36 0.93 -14.22
CA VAL A 84 9.94 0.57 -14.01
C VAL A 84 9.31 0.01 -15.29
N HIS A 85 9.43 0.72 -16.41
CA HIS A 85 8.82 0.29 -17.67
C HIS A 85 9.45 -1.01 -18.22
N PRO A 86 10.78 -1.17 -18.27
CA PRO A 86 11.40 -2.45 -18.60
C PRO A 86 10.92 -3.62 -17.73
N PHE A 87 10.82 -3.40 -16.41
CA PHE A 87 10.33 -4.40 -15.48
C PHE A 87 8.89 -4.82 -15.79
N LEU A 88 7.97 -3.86 -15.94
CA LEU A 88 6.56 -4.14 -16.24
C LEU A 88 6.41 -4.94 -17.53
N THR A 89 7.13 -4.55 -18.57
CA THR A 89 7.11 -5.26 -19.87
C THR A 89 7.60 -6.71 -19.74
N ALA A 90 8.69 -6.92 -19.01
CA ALA A 90 9.23 -8.26 -18.80
C ALA A 90 8.31 -9.12 -17.93
N TYR A 91 7.66 -8.53 -16.95
CA TYR A 91 6.79 -9.23 -16.02
C TYR A 91 5.46 -9.64 -16.69
N GLU A 92 4.90 -8.76 -17.52
CA GLU A 92 3.72 -9.06 -18.37
C GLU A 92 4.02 -10.16 -19.37
N ALA A 93 5.21 -10.18 -19.98
CA ALA A 93 5.64 -11.23 -20.91
C ALA A 93 5.71 -12.62 -20.25
N LEU A 94 5.83 -12.69 -18.93
CA LEU A 94 5.76 -13.92 -18.13
C LEU A 94 4.32 -14.29 -17.73
N GLY A 95 3.32 -13.52 -18.14
CA GLY A 95 1.92 -13.73 -17.80
C GLY A 95 1.53 -13.27 -16.40
N HIS A 96 2.30 -12.34 -15.81
CA HIS A 96 2.03 -11.77 -14.50
C HIS A 96 1.57 -10.31 -14.61
N GLU A 97 0.87 -9.85 -13.58
CA GLU A 97 0.42 -8.45 -13.46
C GLU A 97 1.23 -7.73 -12.39
N ALA A 98 1.52 -6.45 -12.61
CA ALA A 98 2.13 -5.57 -11.63
C ALA A 98 1.59 -4.14 -11.79
N TRP A 99 1.52 -3.41 -10.69
CA TRP A 99 0.94 -2.06 -10.62
C TRP A 99 1.94 -1.07 -10.03
N VAL A 100 2.00 0.12 -10.60
CA VAL A 100 2.77 1.23 -10.05
C VAL A 100 1.89 1.97 -9.04
N ILE A 101 1.97 1.56 -7.79
CA ILE A 101 1.09 2.06 -6.72
C ILE A 101 1.59 3.32 -6.02
N GLY A 102 2.80 3.77 -6.31
CA GLY A 102 3.36 4.91 -5.59
C GLY A 102 4.81 5.20 -5.97
N GLU A 103 5.46 5.95 -5.10
CA GLU A 103 6.84 6.40 -5.27
C GLU A 103 7.58 6.47 -3.93
N VAL A 104 8.90 6.35 -3.99
CA VAL A 104 9.79 6.55 -2.85
C VAL A 104 10.34 7.97 -2.90
N LEU A 105 10.21 8.69 -1.80
CA LEU A 105 10.66 10.08 -1.65
C LEU A 105 11.74 10.19 -0.58
N GLN A 106 12.59 11.18 -0.72
CA GLN A 106 13.49 11.57 0.36
C GLN A 106 12.69 12.27 1.47
N GLY A 107 13.09 12.06 2.71
CA GLY A 107 12.48 12.70 3.88
C GLY A 107 12.46 11.78 5.09
N GLU A 108 11.92 12.28 6.16
CA GLU A 108 11.70 11.49 7.38
C GLU A 108 10.79 10.28 7.07
N PRO A 109 11.07 9.11 7.69
CA PRO A 109 10.27 7.92 7.52
C PRO A 109 8.78 8.19 7.77
N ARG A 110 7.97 7.93 6.75
CA ARG A 110 6.52 8.10 6.81
C ARG A 110 5.86 7.45 5.59
N ILE A 111 4.57 7.15 5.71
CA ILE A 111 3.75 6.75 4.56
C ILE A 111 2.68 7.81 4.36
N ASP A 112 2.60 8.37 3.16
CA ASP A 112 1.49 9.23 2.73
C ASP A 112 0.61 8.43 1.78
N VAL A 113 -0.67 8.23 2.13
CA VAL A 113 -1.67 7.61 1.25
C VAL A 113 -2.56 8.72 0.69
N VAL A 114 -2.51 8.90 -0.64
CA VAL A 114 -3.15 10.01 -1.35
C VAL A 114 -4.19 9.53 -2.35
#